data_64219e6fcc284826d41f9e81dc8622e5
#
_entry.id   64219e6fcc284826d41f9e81dc8622e5
#
_cell.length_a   1.000
_cell.length_b   1.000
_cell.length_c   1.000
_cell.angle_alpha   90.00
_cell.angle_beta   90.00
_cell.angle_gamma   90.00
#
_symmetry.space_group_name_H-M   'P 1'
#
loop_
_entity.id
_entity.type
_entity.pdbx_description
1 polymer ?
#
loop_
_entity_poly.entity_id
_entity_poly.type
_entity_poly.pdbx_seq_one_letter_code
_entity_poly.pdbx_strand_id
1 'polypeptide(L)'
;MKVKQRLLFTYIPELIKEPIIYNLGEQFNIVTNIHSADITEDRGWVILELEGEDKDIEEGISWATSRGMRIEPIGEAGDVQGNNVA
;
A
#
# COMPACT_ATOMS: atom_id res chain seq x y z
N MET A 1 -16.55 -8.44 -6.30
CA MET A 1 -15.84 -9.57 -5.69
C MET A 1 -14.64 -9.07 -4.90
N LYS A 2 -14.48 -9.55 -3.68
CA LYS A 2 -13.39 -9.10 -2.86
C LYS A 2 -12.09 -9.77 -3.25
N VAL A 3 -11.02 -8.98 -3.30
CA VAL A 3 -9.70 -9.48 -3.64
C VAL A 3 -8.71 -8.98 -2.61
N LYS A 4 -7.53 -9.57 -2.60
CA LYS A 4 -6.42 -9.12 -1.78
C LYS A 4 -5.23 -8.86 -2.67
N GLN A 5 -4.55 -7.75 -2.40
CA GLN A 5 -3.33 -7.41 -3.14
C GLN A 5 -2.27 -6.96 -2.16
N ARG A 6 -1.06 -7.42 -2.36
CA ARG A 6 0.07 -6.98 -1.55
C ARG A 6 0.92 -6.04 -2.36
N LEU A 7 1.15 -4.85 -1.82
CA LEU A 7 1.78 -3.76 -2.55
C LEU A 7 2.87 -3.12 -1.71
N LEU A 8 3.88 -2.59 -2.38
CA LEU A 8 4.92 -1.80 -1.75
C LEU A 8 4.58 -0.32 -1.97
N PHE A 9 4.36 0.39 -0.88
CA PHE A 9 4.13 1.83 -0.92
C PHE A 9 5.41 2.52 -0.52
N THR A 10 5.93 3.37 -1.40
CA THR A 10 7.12 4.16 -1.11
C THR A 10 6.72 5.61 -0.97
N TYR A 11 7.01 6.18 0.19
CA TYR A 11 6.66 7.55 0.51
C TYR A 11 7.69 8.52 -0.01
N ILE A 12 7.23 9.63 -0.55
CA ILE A 12 8.11 10.79 -0.70
C ILE A 12 8.06 11.56 0.62
N PRO A 13 9.10 12.36 0.93
CA PRO A 13 9.15 13.03 2.24
C PRO A 13 7.91 13.83 2.58
N GLU A 14 7.30 14.47 1.59
CA GLU A 14 6.13 15.30 1.81
C GLU A 14 4.92 14.52 2.31
N LEU A 15 4.88 13.23 2.04
CA LEU A 15 3.73 12.42 2.40
C LEU A 15 3.87 11.68 3.72
N ILE A 16 5.06 11.72 4.32
CA ILE A 16 5.30 10.93 5.53
C ILE A 16 4.35 11.32 6.65
N LYS A 17 3.99 12.59 6.73
CA LYS A 17 3.11 13.07 7.78
C LYS A 17 1.64 12.99 7.42
N GLU A 18 1.29 12.59 6.20
CA GLU A 18 -0.10 12.47 5.80
C GLU A 18 -0.60 11.08 6.12
N PRO A 19 -1.81 10.95 6.64
CA PRO A 19 -2.35 9.63 6.99
C PRO A 19 -2.91 8.92 5.77
N ILE A 20 -2.05 8.59 4.81
CA ILE A 20 -2.46 8.00 3.54
C ILE A 20 -3.13 6.64 3.76
N ILE A 21 -2.52 5.77 4.56
CA ILE A 21 -3.05 4.43 4.78
C ILE A 21 -4.40 4.49 5.49
N TYR A 22 -4.50 5.36 6.50
CA TYR A 22 -5.77 5.54 7.19
C TYR A 22 -6.86 6.01 6.23
N ASN A 23 -6.52 6.97 5.36
CA ASN A 23 -7.49 7.50 4.42
C ASN A 23 -7.91 6.49 3.37
N LEU A 24 -7.01 5.59 2.99
CA LEU A 24 -7.38 4.50 2.08
C LEU A 24 -8.51 3.67 2.68
N GLY A 25 -8.37 3.31 3.94
CA GLY A 25 -9.39 2.52 4.61
C GLY A 25 -10.69 3.26 4.77
N GLU A 26 -10.59 4.56 5.15
CA GLU A 26 -11.79 5.35 5.43
C GLU A 26 -12.57 5.72 4.18
N GLN A 27 -11.86 6.13 3.13
CA GLN A 27 -12.52 6.71 1.98
C GLN A 27 -12.91 5.70 0.91
N PHE A 28 -12.21 4.58 0.86
CA PHE A 28 -12.38 3.64 -0.23
C PHE A 28 -12.88 2.28 0.19
N ASN A 29 -13.24 2.14 1.46
CA ASN A 29 -13.80 0.88 1.96
C ASN A 29 -12.83 -0.30 1.74
N ILE A 30 -11.56 -0.07 2.07
CA ILE A 30 -10.50 -1.04 1.91
C ILE A 30 -9.98 -1.41 3.28
N VAL A 31 -9.80 -2.71 3.52
CA VAL A 31 -9.13 -3.18 4.73
C VAL A 31 -7.63 -3.19 4.46
N THR A 32 -6.87 -2.55 5.33
CA THR A 32 -5.43 -2.45 5.16
C THR A 32 -4.73 -3.23 6.27
N ASN A 33 -3.72 -4.01 5.88
CA ASN A 33 -2.90 -4.75 6.83
C ASN A 33 -1.44 -4.48 6.52
N ILE A 34 -0.71 -4.00 7.50
CA ILE A 34 0.71 -3.72 7.33
C ILE A 34 1.49 -4.99 7.58
N HIS A 35 2.26 -5.42 6.59
CA HIS A 35 3.12 -6.57 6.74
C HIS A 35 4.51 -6.18 7.21
N SER A 36 4.99 -5.04 6.74
CA SER A 36 6.32 -4.59 7.08
C SER A 36 6.42 -3.11 6.78
N ALA A 37 7.23 -2.40 7.51
CA ALA A 37 7.36 -0.97 7.30
C ALA A 37 8.67 -0.46 7.86
N ASP A 38 9.21 0.58 7.22
CA ASP A 38 10.40 1.24 7.72
C ASP A 38 10.28 2.71 7.32
N ILE A 39 9.91 3.54 8.27
CA ILE A 39 9.64 4.94 8.03
C ILE A 39 10.54 5.79 8.92
N THR A 40 11.26 6.72 8.30
CA THR A 40 12.09 7.68 9.00
C THR A 40 11.60 9.08 8.70
N GLU A 41 12.35 10.09 9.13
CA GLU A 41 11.97 11.48 8.91
C GLU A 41 11.90 11.86 7.44
N ASP A 42 12.76 11.27 6.63
CA ASP A 42 12.92 11.73 5.26
C ASP A 42 12.63 10.67 4.22
N ARG A 43 12.25 9.49 4.61
CA ARG A 43 11.86 8.44 3.66
C ARG A 43 11.11 7.35 4.38
N GLY A 44 10.40 6.55 3.61
CA GLY A 44 9.69 5.45 4.19
C GLY A 44 9.10 4.55 3.14
N TRP A 45 8.92 3.29 3.54
CA TRP A 45 8.21 2.34 2.71
C TRP A 45 7.36 1.44 3.60
N VAL A 46 6.28 0.95 3.03
CA VAL A 46 5.36 0.06 3.74
C VAL A 46 4.93 -1.04 2.78
N ILE A 47 5.02 -2.27 3.22
CA ILE A 47 4.42 -3.38 2.49
C ILE A 47 3.04 -3.59 3.08
N LEU A 48 2.04 -3.38 2.26
CA LEU A 48 0.66 -3.29 2.69
C LEU A 48 -0.19 -4.26 1.91
N GLU A 49 -1.05 -4.98 2.61
CA GLU A 49 -2.04 -5.81 1.96
C GLU A 49 -3.38 -5.09 1.96
N LEU A 50 -3.96 -4.94 0.79
CA LEU A 50 -5.27 -4.32 0.63
C LEU A 50 -6.29 -5.38 0.34
N GLU A 51 -7.42 -5.30 1.02
CA GLU A 51 -8.52 -6.23 0.80
C GLU A 51 -9.81 -5.46 0.59
N GLY A 52 -10.54 -5.78 -0.46
CA GLY A 52 -11.80 -5.11 -0.76
C GLY A 52 -12.25 -5.46 -2.16
N GLU A 53 -13.27 -4.75 -2.63
CA GLU A 53 -13.73 -4.91 -3.99
C GLU A 53 -12.65 -4.42 -4.95
N ASP A 54 -12.51 -5.11 -6.06
CA ASP A 54 -11.51 -4.78 -7.05
C ASP A 54 -11.58 -3.29 -7.43
N LYS A 55 -12.78 -2.81 -7.67
CA LYS A 55 -13.01 -1.42 -8.04
C LYS A 55 -12.54 -0.46 -6.95
N ASP A 56 -12.82 -0.79 -5.70
CA ASP A 56 -12.43 0.07 -4.59
C ASP A 56 -10.92 0.13 -4.45
N ILE A 57 -10.26 -0.99 -4.63
CA ILE A 57 -8.81 -1.04 -4.56
C ILE A 57 -8.18 -0.22 -5.67
N GLU A 58 -8.72 -0.35 -6.89
CA GLU A 58 -8.22 0.44 -8.01
C GLU A 58 -8.36 1.93 -7.76
N GLU A 59 -9.50 2.34 -7.24
CA GLU A 59 -9.73 3.75 -6.96
C GLU A 59 -8.81 4.26 -5.87
N GLY A 60 -8.60 3.44 -4.85
CA GLY A 60 -7.71 3.82 -3.76
C GLY A 60 -6.27 3.96 -4.21
N ILE A 61 -5.80 3.02 -5.03
CA ILE A 61 -4.44 3.09 -5.56
C ILE A 61 -4.29 4.33 -6.43
N SER A 62 -5.28 4.61 -7.27
CA SER A 62 -5.25 5.79 -8.13
C SER A 62 -5.19 7.08 -7.30
N TRP A 63 -5.99 7.15 -6.25
CA TRP A 63 -6.00 8.30 -5.37
C TRP A 63 -4.63 8.50 -4.72
N ALA A 64 -4.05 7.42 -4.15
CA ALA A 64 -2.77 7.53 -3.47
C ALA A 64 -1.65 7.90 -4.45
N THR A 65 -1.70 7.34 -5.65
CA THR A 65 -0.72 7.68 -6.68
C THR A 65 -0.82 9.15 -7.07
N SER A 66 -2.03 9.67 -7.15
CA SER A 66 -2.23 11.07 -7.50
C SER A 66 -1.70 12.00 -6.43
N ARG A 67 -1.54 11.50 -5.19
CA ARG A 67 -0.96 12.30 -4.12
C ARG A 67 0.56 12.25 -4.12
N GLY A 68 1.16 11.40 -4.93
CA GLY A 68 2.59 11.29 -5.00
C GLY A 68 3.16 10.01 -4.44
N MET A 69 2.30 9.10 -3.99
CA MET A 69 2.75 7.82 -3.45
C MET A 69 3.21 6.94 -4.60
N ARG A 70 4.35 6.29 -4.43
CA ARG A 70 4.81 5.30 -5.39
C ARG A 70 4.32 3.94 -4.95
N ILE A 71 3.59 3.25 -5.80
CA ILE A 71 2.98 1.98 -5.45
C ILE A 71 3.39 0.94 -6.48
N GLU A 72 3.90 -0.19 -5.99
CA GLU A 72 4.35 -1.28 -6.86
C GLU A 72 3.81 -2.60 -6.33
N PRO A 73 3.34 -3.47 -7.20
CA PRO A 73 2.93 -4.80 -6.76
C PRO A 73 4.16 -5.61 -6.36
N ILE A 74 4.05 -6.41 -5.33
CA ILE A 74 5.12 -7.28 -4.94
C ILE A 74 4.75 -8.74 -5.13
N GLY A 75 3.82 -8.99 -5.96
CA GLY A 75 3.46 -10.34 -6.28
C GLY A 75 2.65 -10.98 -5.18
N GLU A 76 2.41 -12.25 -5.38
CA GLU A 76 1.60 -13.01 -4.49
C GLU A 76 2.31 -13.27 -3.19
N ALA A 77 1.54 -13.55 -2.18
CA ALA A 77 2.10 -13.85 -0.89
C ALA A 77 3.16 -14.93 -0.94
N GLY A 78 3.11 -15.80 -1.87
CA GLY A 78 4.09 -16.85 -1.95
C GLY A 78 5.37 -16.46 -2.62
N ASP A 79 5.38 -15.34 -3.18
CA ASP A 79 6.54 -14.91 -3.86
C ASP A 79 7.61 -14.39 -3.02
N VAL A 80 7.47 -14.18 -2.57
CA VAL A 80 8.38 -13.44 -2.09
C VAL A 80 9.45 -13.89 -1.47
N GLN A 81 8.52 -14.19 -2.30
CA GLN A 81 9.24 -14.45 -1.94
C GLN A 81 10.03 -14.45 -1.72
N GLY A 82 9.74 -14.40 -2.07
CA GLY A 82 10.52 -14.46 -1.93
C GLY A 82 11.12 -14.34 -1.58
N ASN A 83 10.87 -14.37 -1.75
CA ASN A 83 11.43 -14.41 -1.44
C ASN A 83 12.19 -14.17 -1.08
N ASN A 84 12.10 -13.94 -1.21
CA ASN A 84 12.69 -13.84 -0.96
C ASN A 84 13.45 -13.46 -0.60
N VAL A 85 13.43 -13.27 -0.41
CA VAL A 85 14.05 -13.04 -0.14
C VAL A 85 14.77 -13.04 0.13
N ALA A 86 15.02 -12.89 0.34
CA ALA A 86 15.73 -13.09 0.39
C ALA A 86 16.04 -13.31 0.47
#